data_3aa93e8f55d9864b5cd721217db34a8f
#
_entry.id   3aa93e8f55d9864b5cd721217db34a8f
#
_cell.length_a   1.000
_cell.length_b   1.000
_cell.length_c   1.000
_cell.angle_alpha   90.00
_cell.angle_beta   90.00
_cell.angle_gamma   90.00
#
_symmetry.space_group_name_H-M   'P 1'
#
loop_
_entity.id
_entity.type
_entity.pdbx_description
1 polymer ?
#
loop_
_entity_poly.entity_id
_entity_poly.type
_entity_poly.pdbx_seq_one_letter_code
_entity_poly.pdbx_strand_id
1 'polypeptide(L)'
;VQREALDAVVAELGGAGAEVIGAIIDVADSGQVAQLADRAFQAFGPVHLLMTNAGVGGGGYLWENTDKDWDWVLGVNLMGVVHGIQHFVPRMLEANRHGTPGHIVNTASMAGWLAAPLMGVYNVSKHAVVALSETLYHDLRLAQSTIGVTALCPAFVPTGIAESHRNRPQALANPTPPTTSQRMAQAASEKAVSSGRMTAGQVAQM
;
A
#
# COMPACT_ATOMS: atom_id res chain seq x y z
N VAL A 1 -1.45 8.45 -8.37
CA VAL A 1 -2.88 8.62 -8.60
C VAL A 1 -3.14 8.92 -10.07
N GLN A 2 -3.63 7.94 -10.80
CA GLN A 2 -3.82 8.02 -12.26
C GLN A 2 -5.31 7.90 -12.57
N ARG A 3 -5.93 9.02 -12.98
CA ARG A 3 -7.37 9.08 -13.25
C ARG A 3 -7.80 8.07 -14.31
N GLU A 4 -7.12 8.07 -15.46
CA GLU A 4 -7.47 7.18 -16.57
C GLU A 4 -7.45 5.70 -16.19
N ALA A 5 -6.43 5.27 -15.43
CA ALA A 5 -6.34 3.89 -14.95
C ALA A 5 -7.44 3.55 -13.93
N LEU A 6 -7.81 4.49 -13.07
CA LEU A 6 -8.92 4.32 -12.14
C LEU A 6 -10.25 4.21 -12.88
N ASP A 7 -10.50 5.11 -13.83
CA ASP A 7 -11.74 5.14 -14.59
C ASP A 7 -11.92 3.86 -15.42
N ALA A 8 -10.81 3.32 -15.98
CA ALA A 8 -10.82 2.05 -16.70
C ALA A 8 -11.20 0.87 -15.79
N VAL A 9 -10.63 0.79 -14.59
CA VAL A 9 -10.96 -0.29 -13.62
C VAL A 9 -12.40 -0.16 -13.14
N VAL A 10 -12.87 1.06 -12.87
CA VAL A 10 -14.27 1.30 -12.47
C VAL A 10 -15.24 0.85 -13.58
N ALA A 11 -14.92 1.17 -14.85
CA ALA A 11 -15.73 0.74 -16.00
C ALA A 11 -15.71 -0.80 -16.17
N GLU A 12 -14.56 -1.44 -16.01
CA GLU A 12 -14.41 -2.90 -16.10
C GLU A 12 -15.25 -3.61 -15.04
N LEU A 13 -15.11 -3.21 -13.77
CA LEU A 13 -15.84 -3.83 -12.67
C LEU A 13 -17.34 -3.57 -12.75
N GLY A 14 -17.75 -2.33 -13.12
CA GLY A 14 -19.15 -2.00 -13.33
C GLY A 14 -19.76 -2.77 -14.49
N GLY A 15 -19.01 -2.96 -15.58
CA GLY A 15 -19.42 -3.79 -16.73
C GLY A 15 -19.56 -5.28 -16.38
N ALA A 16 -18.84 -5.76 -15.36
CA ALA A 16 -18.98 -7.09 -14.80
C ALA A 16 -20.15 -7.22 -13.78
N GLY A 17 -20.90 -6.16 -13.55
CA GLY A 17 -22.08 -6.13 -12.67
C GLY A 17 -21.75 -5.82 -11.20
N ALA A 18 -20.54 -5.37 -10.88
CA ALA A 18 -20.20 -4.95 -9.53
C ALA A 18 -20.70 -3.51 -9.25
N GLU A 19 -21.19 -3.28 -8.02
CA GLU A 19 -21.35 -1.91 -7.52
C GLU A 19 -19.96 -1.38 -7.14
N VAL A 20 -19.51 -0.32 -7.77
CA VAL A 20 -18.16 0.22 -7.61
C VAL A 20 -18.15 1.74 -7.57
N ILE A 21 -17.34 2.30 -6.67
CA ILE A 21 -17.02 3.73 -6.66
C ILE A 21 -15.51 3.92 -6.76
N GLY A 22 -15.10 4.90 -7.56
CA GLY A 22 -13.70 5.33 -7.66
C GLY A 22 -13.46 6.65 -6.92
N ALA A 23 -12.29 6.79 -6.31
CA ALA A 23 -11.84 8.04 -5.71
C ALA A 23 -10.36 8.28 -5.98
N ILE A 24 -10.03 9.48 -6.47
CA ILE A 24 -8.64 9.90 -6.59
C ILE A 24 -8.22 10.50 -5.24
N ILE A 25 -7.33 9.80 -4.55
CA ILE A 25 -6.78 10.24 -3.27
C ILE A 25 -5.27 10.04 -3.24
N ASP A 26 -4.59 10.79 -2.39
CA ASP A 26 -3.23 10.49 -1.94
C ASP A 26 -3.33 9.80 -0.57
N VAL A 27 -2.86 8.56 -0.48
CA VAL A 27 -2.91 7.80 0.79
C VAL A 27 -1.97 8.38 1.86
N ALA A 28 -0.99 9.20 1.48
CA ALA A 28 -0.14 9.93 2.41
C ALA A 28 -0.90 11.07 3.12
N ASP A 29 -2.06 11.48 2.61
CA ASP A 29 -2.93 12.49 3.21
C ASP A 29 -4.05 11.82 4.02
N SER A 30 -3.96 11.93 5.35
CA SER A 30 -4.94 11.36 6.28
C SER A 30 -6.37 11.87 6.04
N GLY A 31 -6.52 13.16 5.68
CA GLY A 31 -7.84 13.75 5.42
C GLY A 31 -8.51 13.17 4.17
N GLN A 32 -7.73 12.88 3.12
CA GLN A 32 -8.27 12.22 1.91
C GLN A 32 -8.65 10.77 2.19
N VAL A 33 -7.89 10.05 3.02
CA VAL A 33 -8.25 8.67 3.42
C VAL A 33 -9.50 8.67 4.31
N ALA A 34 -9.65 9.65 5.21
CA ALA A 34 -10.88 9.84 5.99
C ALA A 34 -12.11 10.02 5.09
N GLN A 35 -12.01 10.90 4.09
CA GLN A 35 -13.08 11.13 3.11
C GLN A 35 -13.41 9.86 2.29
N LEU A 36 -12.39 9.06 1.93
CA LEU A 36 -12.62 7.77 1.28
C LEU A 36 -13.40 6.81 2.17
N ALA A 37 -13.02 6.73 3.44
CA ALA A 37 -13.73 5.90 4.42
C ALA A 37 -15.20 6.33 4.54
N ASP A 38 -15.47 7.64 4.70
CA ASP A 38 -16.84 8.16 4.77
C ASP A 38 -17.67 7.78 3.54
N ARG A 39 -17.10 7.97 2.34
CA ARG A 39 -17.77 7.61 1.08
C ARG A 39 -18.05 6.11 0.99
N ALA A 40 -17.09 5.25 1.37
CA ALA A 40 -17.26 3.80 1.33
C ALA A 40 -18.38 3.33 2.26
N PHE A 41 -18.37 3.78 3.51
CA PHE A 41 -19.40 3.40 4.48
C PHE A 41 -20.77 4.00 4.15
N GLN A 42 -20.82 5.17 3.53
CA GLN A 42 -22.09 5.77 3.09
C GLN A 42 -22.69 5.01 1.88
N ALA A 43 -21.84 4.57 0.94
CA ALA A 43 -22.31 3.90 -0.27
C ALA A 43 -22.68 2.43 -0.03
N PHE A 44 -21.91 1.70 0.76
CA PHE A 44 -21.99 0.24 0.87
C PHE A 44 -22.31 -0.27 2.29
N GLY A 45 -22.41 0.62 3.28
CA GLY A 45 -22.57 0.19 4.68
C GLY A 45 -21.27 -0.42 5.24
N PRO A 46 -21.34 -1.50 6.04
CA PRO A 46 -20.17 -2.09 6.68
C PRO A 46 -19.11 -2.57 5.69
N VAL A 47 -17.84 -2.21 5.93
CA VAL A 47 -16.68 -2.69 5.17
C VAL A 47 -16.25 -4.05 5.72
N HIS A 48 -16.25 -5.06 4.87
CA HIS A 48 -15.87 -6.43 5.23
C HIS A 48 -14.39 -6.71 4.96
N LEU A 49 -13.82 -6.09 3.92
CA LEU A 49 -12.42 -6.23 3.54
C LEU A 49 -11.78 -4.85 3.36
N LEU A 50 -10.73 -4.59 4.12
CA LEU A 50 -9.85 -3.45 3.91
C LEU A 50 -8.54 -3.95 3.32
N MET A 51 -8.20 -3.52 2.11
CA MET A 51 -6.91 -3.82 1.49
C MET A 51 -6.07 -2.56 1.31
N THR A 52 -5.02 -2.41 2.10
CA THR A 52 -4.05 -1.32 1.96
C THR A 52 -2.93 -1.77 1.03
N ASN A 53 -3.01 -1.37 -0.24
CA ASN A 53 -2.13 -1.88 -1.29
C ASN A 53 -1.23 -0.81 -1.92
N ALA A 54 -1.54 0.47 -1.76
CA ALA A 54 -0.74 1.54 -2.33
C ALA A 54 0.72 1.45 -1.88
N GLY A 55 1.65 1.53 -2.83
CA GLY A 55 3.07 1.43 -2.54
C GLY A 55 3.94 1.97 -3.67
N VAL A 56 5.10 2.49 -3.29
CA VAL A 56 6.10 3.05 -4.19
C VAL A 56 7.47 2.44 -3.90
N GLY A 57 8.31 2.36 -4.93
CA GLY A 57 9.71 1.96 -4.78
C GLY A 57 10.59 3.13 -4.33
N GLY A 58 11.75 2.80 -3.80
CA GLY A 58 12.81 3.75 -3.46
C GLY A 58 14.12 2.99 -3.25
N GLY A 59 15.23 3.58 -3.62
CA GLY A 59 16.52 2.89 -3.55
C GLY A 59 17.72 3.83 -3.63
N GLY A 60 18.91 3.24 -3.62
CA GLY A 60 20.20 3.90 -3.51
C GLY A 60 20.87 3.57 -2.18
N TYR A 61 22.11 4.04 -1.99
CA TYR A 61 22.78 3.92 -0.70
C TYR A 61 21.99 4.67 0.37
N LEU A 62 21.92 4.07 1.57
CA LEU A 62 21.09 4.58 2.67
C LEU A 62 21.44 6.05 3.01
N TRP A 63 22.71 6.40 2.96
CA TRP A 63 23.21 7.76 3.25
C TRP A 63 23.07 8.75 2.10
N GLU A 64 22.61 8.33 0.92
CA GLU A 64 22.33 9.18 -0.24
C GLU A 64 20.84 9.50 -0.38
N ASN A 65 19.97 8.81 0.37
CA ASN A 65 18.54 9.12 0.38
C ASN A 65 18.30 10.43 1.13
N THR A 66 17.62 11.35 0.48
CA THR A 66 17.25 12.65 1.06
C THR A 66 16.04 12.53 1.97
N ASP A 67 15.79 13.53 2.82
CA ASP A 67 14.56 13.60 3.61
C ASP A 67 13.30 13.46 2.73
N LYS A 68 13.32 14.05 1.53
CA LYS A 68 12.23 13.93 0.56
C LYS A 68 12.00 12.50 0.05
N ASP A 69 13.06 11.68 -0.03
CA ASP A 69 12.92 10.25 -0.38
C ASP A 69 12.26 9.49 0.77
N TRP A 70 12.66 9.79 2.01
CA TRP A 70 12.06 9.22 3.21
C TRP A 70 10.60 9.64 3.35
N ASP A 71 10.30 10.93 3.25
CA ASP A 71 8.95 11.47 3.36
C ASP A 71 8.00 10.83 2.33
N TRP A 72 8.45 10.72 1.07
CA TRP A 72 7.63 10.13 0.02
C TRP A 72 7.37 8.64 0.25
N VAL A 73 8.43 7.86 0.47
CA VAL A 73 8.29 6.39 0.58
C VAL A 73 7.57 6.00 1.87
N LEU A 74 7.90 6.60 3.01
CA LEU A 74 7.19 6.34 4.26
C LEU A 74 5.76 6.89 4.23
N GLY A 75 5.55 8.06 3.64
CA GLY A 75 4.22 8.66 3.48
C GLY A 75 3.25 7.71 2.77
N VAL A 76 3.68 7.10 1.66
CA VAL A 76 2.84 6.16 0.91
C VAL A 76 2.82 4.78 1.54
N ASN A 77 4.00 4.16 1.75
CA ASN A 77 4.10 2.74 2.08
C ASN A 77 3.70 2.42 3.54
N LEU A 78 3.95 3.36 4.46
CA LEU A 78 3.68 3.17 5.88
C LEU A 78 2.49 4.01 6.34
N MET A 79 2.55 5.34 6.16
CA MET A 79 1.48 6.22 6.65
C MET A 79 0.16 5.97 5.92
N GLY A 80 0.19 5.58 4.63
CA GLY A 80 -1.00 5.14 3.92
C GLY A 80 -1.69 3.93 4.57
N VAL A 81 -0.92 2.98 5.10
CA VAL A 81 -1.46 1.85 5.88
C VAL A 81 -2.00 2.33 7.23
N VAL A 82 -1.25 3.19 7.93
CA VAL A 82 -1.68 3.78 9.22
C VAL A 82 -2.99 4.52 9.05
N HIS A 83 -3.13 5.37 8.04
CA HIS A 83 -4.37 6.12 7.77
C HIS A 83 -5.54 5.18 7.45
N GLY A 84 -5.30 4.12 6.66
CA GLY A 84 -6.30 3.08 6.41
C GLY A 84 -6.79 2.47 7.72
N ILE A 85 -5.89 2.07 8.60
CA ILE A 85 -6.23 1.52 9.92
C ILE A 85 -7.01 2.54 10.76
N GLN A 86 -6.53 3.78 10.86
CA GLN A 86 -7.15 4.81 11.68
C GLN A 86 -8.61 5.14 11.28
N HIS A 87 -8.88 5.18 9.99
CA HIS A 87 -10.19 5.63 9.50
C HIS A 87 -11.18 4.49 9.21
N PHE A 88 -10.70 3.28 8.99
CA PHE A 88 -11.59 2.13 8.71
C PHE A 88 -11.78 1.21 9.91
N VAL A 89 -10.72 0.87 10.65
CA VAL A 89 -10.78 -0.18 11.68
C VAL A 89 -11.76 0.14 12.82
N PRO A 90 -11.86 1.37 13.36
CA PRO A 90 -12.85 1.67 14.40
C PRO A 90 -14.29 1.37 13.96
N ARG A 91 -14.63 1.68 12.70
CA ARG A 91 -15.97 1.46 12.13
C ARG A 91 -16.19 -0.03 11.81
N MET A 92 -15.15 -0.74 11.35
CA MET A 92 -15.19 -2.19 11.16
C MET A 92 -15.38 -2.92 12.50
N LEU A 93 -14.72 -2.46 13.57
CA LEU A 93 -14.89 -3.00 14.93
C LEU A 93 -16.32 -2.84 15.42
N GLU A 94 -16.94 -1.69 15.19
CA GLU A 94 -18.32 -1.47 15.58
C GLU A 94 -19.27 -2.44 14.85
N ALA A 95 -19.13 -2.57 13.54
CA ALA A 95 -19.90 -3.54 12.76
C ALA A 95 -19.63 -5.00 13.19
N ASN A 96 -18.39 -5.32 13.56
CA ASN A 96 -18.00 -6.66 14.02
C ASN A 96 -18.65 -7.05 15.35
N ARG A 97 -18.89 -6.10 16.26
CA ARG A 97 -19.66 -6.33 17.50
C ARG A 97 -21.08 -6.76 17.22
N HIS A 98 -21.63 -6.40 16.09
CA HIS A 98 -22.96 -6.79 15.61
C HIS A 98 -22.96 -8.00 14.67
N GLY A 99 -21.84 -8.74 14.61
CA GLY A 99 -21.70 -9.99 13.87
C GLY A 99 -21.20 -9.84 12.42
N THR A 100 -20.89 -8.63 11.96
CA THR A 100 -20.33 -8.43 10.63
C THR A 100 -18.90 -8.98 10.57
N PRO A 101 -18.56 -9.93 9.66
CA PRO A 101 -17.20 -10.41 9.50
C PRO A 101 -16.31 -9.33 8.91
N GLY A 102 -15.03 -9.36 9.25
CA GLY A 102 -14.05 -8.39 8.73
C GLY A 102 -12.67 -9.01 8.52
N HIS A 103 -11.95 -8.50 7.53
CA HIS A 103 -10.55 -8.85 7.29
C HIS A 103 -9.76 -7.63 6.80
N ILE A 104 -8.49 -7.54 7.21
CA ILE A 104 -7.57 -6.48 6.82
C ILE A 104 -6.37 -7.12 6.12
N VAL A 105 -6.05 -6.66 4.92
CA VAL A 105 -4.87 -7.10 4.17
C VAL A 105 -3.95 -5.91 3.97
N ASN A 106 -2.77 -5.96 4.57
CA ASN A 106 -1.73 -4.96 4.38
C ASN A 106 -0.65 -5.49 3.44
N THR A 107 -0.44 -4.82 2.31
CA THR A 107 0.58 -5.22 1.34
C THR A 107 1.96 -4.78 1.80
N ALA A 108 2.67 -5.69 2.44
CA ALA A 108 4.07 -5.57 2.77
C ALA A 108 4.96 -5.97 1.56
N SER A 109 5.92 -6.84 1.74
CA SER A 109 6.81 -7.41 0.71
C SER A 109 7.71 -8.46 1.36
N MET A 110 8.35 -9.30 0.59
CA MET A 110 9.54 -10.05 1.04
C MET A 110 10.63 -9.13 1.61
N ALA A 111 10.71 -7.88 1.14
CA ALA A 111 11.54 -6.83 1.72
C ALA A 111 11.12 -6.38 3.14
N GLY A 112 10.03 -6.91 3.67
CA GLY A 112 9.65 -6.80 5.09
C GLY A 112 10.31 -7.84 6.00
N TRP A 113 10.97 -8.84 5.43
CA TRP A 113 11.69 -9.91 6.12
C TRP A 113 13.18 -9.94 5.76
N LEU A 114 13.55 -9.40 4.60
CA LEU A 114 14.90 -9.41 4.04
C LEU A 114 15.36 -7.97 3.77
N ALA A 115 16.59 -7.65 4.12
CA ALA A 115 17.18 -6.34 3.89
C ALA A 115 18.16 -6.39 2.70
N ALA A 116 17.62 -6.28 1.49
CA ALA A 116 18.46 -6.23 0.30
C ALA A 116 19.26 -4.91 0.21
N PRO A 117 20.50 -4.94 -0.31
CA PRO A 117 21.28 -3.72 -0.51
C PRO A 117 20.61 -2.77 -1.52
N LEU A 118 20.91 -1.50 -1.43
CA LEU A 118 20.38 -0.42 -2.27
C LEU A 118 18.85 -0.19 -2.15
N MET A 119 18.17 -0.79 -1.17
CA MET A 119 16.73 -0.66 -0.97
C MET A 119 16.38 -0.14 0.42
N GLY A 120 17.27 0.65 1.05
CA GLY A 120 17.18 1.00 2.47
C GLY A 120 15.83 1.57 2.91
N VAL A 121 15.38 2.66 2.32
CA VAL A 121 14.10 3.30 2.67
C VAL A 121 12.90 2.37 2.39
N TYR A 122 12.94 1.61 1.31
CA TYR A 122 11.90 0.63 0.99
C TYR A 122 11.87 -0.52 1.98
N ASN A 123 13.04 -1.12 2.30
CA ASN A 123 13.13 -2.19 3.30
C ASN A 123 12.54 -1.73 4.64
N VAL A 124 12.95 -0.55 5.13
CA VAL A 124 12.42 0.02 6.39
C VAL A 124 10.91 0.15 6.34
N SER A 125 10.35 0.71 5.25
CA SER A 125 8.91 0.86 5.11
C SER A 125 8.18 -0.48 5.17
N LYS A 126 8.70 -1.52 4.53
CA LYS A 126 8.05 -2.84 4.47
C LYS A 126 8.21 -3.67 5.74
N HIS A 127 9.34 -3.56 6.46
CA HIS A 127 9.49 -4.10 7.81
C HIS A 127 8.49 -3.45 8.78
N ALA A 128 8.32 -2.13 8.70
CA ALA A 128 7.35 -1.42 9.51
C ALA A 128 5.91 -1.90 9.26
N VAL A 129 5.53 -2.17 8.00
CA VAL A 129 4.19 -2.70 7.68
C VAL A 129 3.99 -4.12 8.23
N VAL A 130 5.01 -4.97 8.21
CA VAL A 130 4.93 -6.30 8.84
C VAL A 130 4.69 -6.16 10.34
N ALA A 131 5.55 -5.41 11.04
CA ALA A 131 5.43 -5.19 12.48
C ALA A 131 4.07 -4.57 12.87
N LEU A 132 3.59 -3.59 12.08
CA LEU A 132 2.29 -2.96 12.26
C LEU A 132 1.15 -3.97 12.10
N SER A 133 1.24 -4.86 11.12
CA SER A 133 0.20 -5.87 10.86
C SER A 133 0.12 -6.90 11.97
N GLU A 134 1.27 -7.35 12.49
CA GLU A 134 1.35 -8.26 13.64
C GLU A 134 0.78 -7.61 14.90
N THR A 135 1.18 -6.36 15.17
CA THR A 135 0.65 -5.59 16.30
C THR A 135 -0.86 -5.43 16.20
N LEU A 136 -1.37 -5.02 15.02
CA LEU A 136 -2.80 -4.87 14.79
C LEU A 136 -3.57 -6.17 15.05
N TYR A 137 -3.03 -7.33 14.62
CA TYR A 137 -3.62 -8.63 14.90
C TYR A 137 -3.78 -8.87 16.42
N HIS A 138 -2.72 -8.60 17.19
CA HIS A 138 -2.76 -8.78 18.65
C HIS A 138 -3.73 -7.81 19.32
N ASP A 139 -3.73 -6.54 18.92
CA ASP A 139 -4.64 -5.53 19.45
C ASP A 139 -6.11 -5.89 19.18
N LEU A 140 -6.43 -6.38 17.98
CA LEU A 140 -7.77 -6.85 17.66
C LEU A 140 -8.18 -8.07 18.51
N ARG A 141 -7.26 -8.98 18.81
CA ARG A 141 -7.54 -10.10 19.75
C ARG A 141 -7.78 -9.60 21.18
N LEU A 142 -6.98 -8.64 21.66
CA LEU A 142 -7.20 -8.00 22.98
C LEU A 142 -8.56 -7.28 23.03
N ALA A 143 -8.98 -6.67 21.94
CA ALA A 143 -10.30 -6.04 21.80
C ALA A 143 -11.45 -7.05 21.59
N GLN A 144 -11.17 -8.37 21.69
CA GLN A 144 -12.16 -9.46 21.50
C GLN A 144 -12.82 -9.45 20.11
N SER A 145 -12.17 -8.90 19.11
CA SER A 145 -12.65 -8.86 17.73
C SER A 145 -12.29 -10.13 16.97
N THR A 146 -13.17 -10.54 16.06
CA THR A 146 -12.94 -11.65 15.12
C THR A 146 -12.35 -11.20 13.79
N ILE A 147 -12.10 -9.88 13.59
CA ILE A 147 -11.49 -9.35 12.38
C ILE A 147 -10.10 -9.97 12.18
N GLY A 148 -9.87 -10.55 11.00
CA GLY A 148 -8.59 -11.12 10.61
C GLY A 148 -7.62 -10.05 10.11
N VAL A 149 -6.31 -10.33 10.20
CA VAL A 149 -5.25 -9.50 9.62
C VAL A 149 -4.29 -10.37 8.84
N THR A 150 -3.95 -9.95 7.62
CA THR A 150 -2.94 -10.58 6.78
C THR A 150 -1.88 -9.55 6.39
N ALA A 151 -0.62 -9.84 6.63
CA ALA A 151 0.50 -9.16 5.99
C ALA A 151 0.83 -9.90 4.69
N LEU A 152 0.43 -9.33 3.55
CA LEU A 152 0.73 -9.90 2.23
C LEU A 152 2.17 -9.54 1.85
N CYS A 153 3.04 -10.53 1.72
CA CYS A 153 4.47 -10.35 1.47
C CYS A 153 4.91 -10.90 0.10
N PRO A 154 4.54 -10.27 -1.01
CA PRO A 154 4.91 -10.74 -2.33
C PRO A 154 6.43 -10.65 -2.54
N ALA A 155 6.96 -11.56 -3.37
CA ALA A 155 8.26 -11.42 -3.99
C ALA A 155 8.16 -10.46 -5.21
N PHE A 156 8.86 -10.75 -6.29
CA PHE A 156 8.78 -9.95 -7.51
C PHE A 156 7.53 -10.30 -8.32
N VAL A 157 6.66 -9.33 -8.50
CA VAL A 157 5.44 -9.43 -9.31
C VAL A 157 5.50 -8.37 -10.40
N PRO A 158 5.31 -8.72 -11.68
CA PRO A 158 5.31 -7.77 -12.79
C PRO A 158 4.17 -6.75 -12.64
N THR A 159 4.50 -5.59 -12.10
CA THR A 159 3.60 -4.46 -11.87
C THR A 159 4.32 -3.16 -12.20
N GLY A 160 3.63 -2.04 -12.18
CA GLY A 160 4.22 -0.71 -12.39
C GLY A 160 5.00 -0.14 -11.20
N ILE A 161 5.39 -0.96 -10.20
CA ILE A 161 6.08 -0.45 -9.00
C ILE A 161 7.49 0.07 -9.32
N ALA A 162 8.19 -0.54 -10.26
CA ALA A 162 9.50 -0.05 -10.70
C ALA A 162 9.44 1.36 -11.30
N GLU A 163 8.29 1.75 -11.84
CA GLU A 163 8.05 3.07 -12.43
C GLU A 163 7.29 4.01 -11.47
N SER A 164 7.25 3.73 -10.19
CA SER A 164 6.47 4.49 -9.21
C SER A 164 6.87 5.95 -9.10
N HIS A 165 8.11 6.31 -9.50
CA HIS A 165 8.60 7.68 -9.56
C HIS A 165 7.70 8.63 -10.37
N ARG A 166 6.93 8.14 -11.35
CA ARG A 166 5.93 8.91 -12.11
C ARG A 166 4.83 9.51 -11.24
N ASN A 167 4.59 8.94 -10.07
CA ASN A 167 3.57 9.38 -9.10
C ASN A 167 4.16 10.25 -7.98
N ARG A 168 5.47 10.55 -8.01
CA ARG A 168 6.12 11.35 -6.96
C ARG A 168 5.63 12.81 -7.05
N PRO A 169 5.09 13.37 -5.94
CA PRO A 169 4.68 14.76 -5.92
C PRO A 169 5.83 15.71 -6.22
N GLN A 170 5.58 16.77 -6.99
CA GLN A 170 6.60 17.78 -7.33
C GLN A 170 7.24 18.42 -6.08
N ALA A 171 6.46 18.62 -5.02
CA ALA A 171 6.97 19.14 -3.74
C ALA A 171 8.05 18.25 -3.11
N LEU A 172 7.96 16.94 -3.34
CA LEU A 172 8.92 15.93 -2.85
C LEU A 172 9.98 15.58 -3.89
N ALA A 173 10.01 16.22 -5.05
CA ALA A 173 11.06 15.99 -6.04
C ALA A 173 12.44 16.42 -5.51
N ASN A 174 13.45 15.60 -5.77
CA ASN A 174 14.83 15.96 -5.44
C ASN A 174 15.33 17.07 -6.38
N PRO A 175 16.09 18.04 -5.88
CA PRO A 175 16.62 19.13 -6.70
C PRO A 175 17.77 18.67 -7.60
N THR A 176 18.40 17.54 -7.29
CA THR A 176 19.53 16.97 -8.02
C THR A 176 19.14 15.71 -8.79
N PRO A 177 19.81 15.41 -9.90
CA PRO A 177 19.60 14.15 -10.60
C PRO A 177 19.90 12.93 -9.71
N PRO A 178 19.34 11.76 -10.02
CA PRO A 178 19.61 10.53 -9.29
C PRO A 178 21.12 10.20 -9.25
N THR A 179 21.57 9.73 -8.09
CA THR A 179 22.97 9.27 -7.93
C THR A 179 23.23 7.98 -8.71
N THR A 180 24.49 7.56 -8.76
CA THR A 180 24.83 6.28 -9.42
C THR A 180 24.17 5.10 -8.70
N SER A 181 24.17 5.09 -7.36
CA SER A 181 23.53 4.03 -6.59
C SER A 181 22.01 3.99 -6.79
N GLN A 182 21.37 5.15 -6.89
CA GLN A 182 19.93 5.24 -7.18
C GLN A 182 19.57 4.71 -8.57
N ARG A 183 20.40 5.02 -9.59
CA ARG A 183 20.23 4.44 -10.94
C ARG A 183 20.45 2.92 -10.94
N MET A 184 21.44 2.42 -10.19
CA MET A 184 21.67 0.98 -10.05
C MET A 184 20.49 0.29 -9.37
N ALA A 185 19.96 0.88 -8.30
CA ALA A 185 18.77 0.38 -7.60
C ALA A 185 17.54 0.32 -8.53
N GLN A 186 17.32 1.37 -9.31
CA GLN A 186 16.23 1.43 -10.29
C GLN A 186 16.36 0.31 -11.34
N ALA A 187 17.51 0.17 -11.97
CA ALA A 187 17.75 -0.87 -12.98
C ALA A 187 17.62 -2.29 -12.41
N ALA A 188 18.10 -2.51 -11.18
CA ALA A 188 17.94 -3.79 -10.48
C ALA A 188 16.47 -4.09 -10.17
N SER A 189 15.70 -3.09 -9.74
CA SER A 189 14.27 -3.20 -9.48
C SER A 189 13.49 -3.54 -10.76
N GLU A 190 13.72 -2.84 -11.85
CA GLU A 190 13.09 -3.10 -13.16
C GLU A 190 13.35 -4.53 -13.63
N LYS A 191 14.61 -4.97 -13.58
CA LYS A 191 14.99 -6.33 -13.95
C LYS A 191 14.32 -7.37 -13.04
N ALA A 192 14.31 -7.16 -11.73
CA ALA A 192 13.74 -8.09 -10.78
C ALA A 192 12.20 -8.19 -10.94
N VAL A 193 11.52 -7.05 -11.05
CA VAL A 193 10.06 -6.99 -11.25
C VAL A 193 9.66 -7.64 -12.56
N SER A 194 10.35 -7.34 -13.67
CA SER A 194 10.06 -7.96 -14.98
C SER A 194 10.32 -9.47 -15.03
N SER A 195 11.18 -9.99 -14.14
CA SER A 195 11.48 -11.43 -14.04
C SER A 195 10.51 -12.21 -13.14
N GLY A 196 9.53 -11.54 -12.54
CA GLY A 196 8.54 -12.17 -11.66
C GLY A 196 7.78 -13.27 -12.36
N ARG A 197 7.62 -14.43 -11.68
CA ARG A 197 6.99 -15.61 -12.24
C ARG A 197 5.47 -15.64 -12.12
N MET A 198 4.94 -14.87 -11.17
CA MET A 198 3.50 -14.79 -10.92
C MET A 198 2.97 -13.44 -11.37
N THR A 199 1.84 -13.44 -12.06
CA THR A 199 1.13 -12.22 -12.40
C THR A 199 0.39 -11.64 -11.17
N ALA A 200 0.02 -10.37 -11.20
CA ALA A 200 -0.79 -9.76 -10.15
C ALA A 200 -2.14 -10.50 -9.96
N GLY A 201 -2.77 -10.95 -11.06
CA GLY A 201 -3.99 -11.74 -11.00
C GLY A 201 -3.82 -13.09 -10.31
N GLN A 202 -2.70 -13.79 -10.54
CA GLN A 202 -2.40 -15.04 -9.82
C GLN A 202 -2.17 -14.83 -8.33
N VAL A 203 -1.51 -13.73 -7.94
CA VAL A 203 -1.34 -13.36 -6.51
C VAL A 203 -2.70 -13.06 -5.85
N ALA A 204 -3.60 -12.41 -6.58
CA ALA A 204 -4.93 -12.08 -6.06
C ALA A 204 -5.86 -13.30 -5.90
N GLN A 205 -5.53 -14.44 -6.51
CA GLN A 205 -6.29 -15.69 -6.42
C GLN A 205 -5.80 -16.63 -5.32
N MET A 206 -4.71 -16.29 -4.63
CA MET A 206 -4.15 -17.05 -3.50
C MET A 206 -4.87 -16.71 -2.20
#